data_67dcc702d8ad0ff51672a98e6db6d25d
#
_entry.id   67dcc702d8ad0ff51672a98e6db6d25d
#
_cell.length_a   1.000
_cell.length_b   1.000
_cell.length_c   1.000
_cell.angle_alpha   90.00
_cell.angle_beta   90.00
_cell.angle_gamma   90.00
#
_symmetry.space_group_name_H-M   'P 1'
#
loop_
_entity.id
_entity.type
_entity.pdbx_description
1 polymer ?
#
loop_
_entity_poly.entity_id
_entity_poly.type
_entity_poly.pdbx_seq_one_letter_code
_entity_poly.pdbx_strand_id
1 'polypeptide(L)'
;MTLRDPPGERSVEELLAFGVCNLDKPPGPTSHQVADWLKRLVNDAVEQAAGDTAESLLDRVAHTGTLDPKVTGSLPSLLGDATRLAQVFAKSDKEYIAVLELQGPPPSDFETTLAEFEGDLYQKPPLKSAVRRQLRTRRIHDLELLERDGRQALLRIRCEAGTYIRKLCHDIGLALGTGAHMGDLRRSMTGQFDDSALVTMEEFADALAFWAEDGEEQWIREVVSPAEEALRSLPRLIVAPSAAREIAEGAPVYAPGVIDSESAPLDGSEPTQGDLIACFTPNGSAVCLGTLVGDPEAESGTVVELERVLV
;
A
#
# COMPACT_ATOMS: atom_id res chain seq x y z
N MET A 1 17.47 11.56 -19.23
CA MET A 1 17.05 11.25 -17.86
C MET A 1 17.99 10.19 -17.31
N THR A 2 18.46 10.30 -16.07
CA THR A 2 19.39 9.30 -15.48
C THR A 2 18.55 8.22 -14.81
N LEU A 3 18.91 6.95 -15.02
CA LEU A 3 18.28 5.84 -14.29
C LEU A 3 18.64 5.94 -12.80
N ARG A 4 17.74 5.50 -11.93
CA ARG A 4 18.00 5.46 -10.47
C ARG A 4 19.08 4.44 -10.16
N ASP A 5 19.85 4.73 -9.13
CA ASP A 5 20.82 3.78 -8.58
C ASP A 5 20.13 2.54 -8.00
N PRO A 6 20.84 1.40 -7.90
CA PRO A 6 20.31 0.19 -7.29
C PRO A 6 19.72 0.47 -5.91
N PRO A 7 18.59 -0.15 -5.52
CA PRO A 7 17.93 0.15 -4.25
C PRO A 7 18.84 0.12 -3.02
N GLY A 8 19.82 -0.81 -2.98
CA GLY A 8 20.76 -0.95 -1.87
C GLY A 8 21.94 0.03 -1.87
N GLU A 9 22.14 0.79 -2.96
CA GLU A 9 23.27 1.71 -3.13
C GLU A 9 22.86 3.19 -3.06
N ARG A 10 21.54 3.46 -2.94
CA ARG A 10 21.00 4.84 -2.86
C ARG A 10 21.47 5.57 -1.63
N SER A 11 21.77 6.86 -1.77
CA SER A 11 21.93 7.76 -0.64
C SER A 11 20.61 7.84 0.17
N VAL A 12 20.66 8.40 1.38
CA VAL A 12 19.45 8.58 2.18
C VAL A 12 18.44 9.49 1.47
N GLU A 13 18.92 10.57 0.83
CA GLU A 13 18.07 11.48 0.07
C GLU A 13 17.39 10.78 -1.11
N GLU A 14 18.11 9.94 -1.84
CA GLU A 14 17.56 9.15 -2.96
C GLU A 14 16.55 8.11 -2.45
N LEU A 15 16.82 7.48 -1.30
CA LEU A 15 15.89 6.56 -0.64
C LEU A 15 14.61 7.30 -0.21
N LEU A 16 14.73 8.47 0.41
CA LEU A 16 13.60 9.31 0.81
C LEU A 16 12.82 9.85 -0.39
N ALA A 17 13.51 10.20 -1.50
CA ALA A 17 12.86 10.68 -2.72
C ALA A 17 12.07 9.60 -3.45
N PHE A 18 12.41 8.32 -3.27
CA PHE A 18 11.72 7.17 -3.87
C PHE A 18 11.66 5.99 -2.89
N GLY A 19 10.95 6.20 -1.77
CA GLY A 19 10.83 5.23 -0.68
C GLY A 19 9.39 4.97 -0.26
N VAL A 20 9.23 3.96 0.58
CA VAL A 20 7.96 3.62 1.24
C VAL A 20 8.21 3.38 2.73
N CYS A 21 7.35 3.96 3.57
CA CYS A 21 7.32 3.72 5.01
C CYS A 21 5.96 3.07 5.36
N ASN A 22 5.98 1.88 5.98
CA ASN A 22 4.77 1.24 6.48
C ASN A 22 4.43 1.79 7.87
N LEU A 23 3.72 2.90 7.90
CA LEU A 23 3.46 3.65 9.12
C LEU A 23 2.37 2.99 9.97
N ASP A 24 2.59 2.91 11.29
CA ASP A 24 1.53 2.65 12.28
C ASP A 24 0.75 3.95 12.53
N LYS A 25 -0.33 4.13 11.80
CA LYS A 25 -1.15 5.33 11.97
C LYS A 25 -1.74 5.39 13.39
N PRO A 26 -1.44 6.41 14.19
CA PRO A 26 -2.04 6.57 15.51
C PRO A 26 -3.52 6.98 15.41
N PRO A 27 -4.30 6.79 16.49
CA PRO A 27 -5.65 7.34 16.58
C PRO A 27 -5.61 8.87 16.67
N GLY A 28 -6.56 9.55 16.05
CA GLY A 28 -6.71 11.01 16.12
C GLY A 28 -6.54 11.71 14.77
N PRO A 29 -5.37 11.70 14.12
CA PRO A 29 -5.15 12.39 12.86
C PRO A 29 -5.84 11.67 11.69
N THR A 30 -6.14 12.42 10.63
CA THR A 30 -6.53 11.87 9.33
C THR A 30 -5.29 11.32 8.61
N SER A 31 -5.49 10.38 7.67
CA SER A 31 -4.39 9.88 6.82
C SER A 31 -3.68 10.98 6.03
N HIS A 32 -4.39 12.03 5.63
CA HIS A 32 -3.80 13.18 4.95
C HIS A 32 -2.90 14.01 5.89
N GLN A 33 -3.34 14.26 7.13
CA GLN A 33 -2.50 14.95 8.11
C GLN A 33 -1.21 14.19 8.39
N VAL A 34 -1.29 12.87 8.49
CA VAL A 34 -0.12 12.00 8.66
C VAL A 34 0.83 12.13 7.46
N ALA A 35 0.32 12.07 6.23
CA ALA A 35 1.15 12.27 5.02
C ALA A 35 1.81 13.66 4.98
N ASP A 36 1.07 14.71 5.40
CA ASP A 36 1.63 16.07 5.50
C ASP A 36 2.71 16.19 6.58
N TRP A 37 2.59 15.47 7.70
CA TRP A 37 3.60 15.44 8.75
C TRP A 37 4.86 14.72 8.27
N LEU A 38 4.74 13.55 7.64
CA LEU A 38 5.89 12.85 7.05
C LEU A 38 6.65 13.74 6.06
N LYS A 39 5.92 14.44 5.18
CA LYS A 39 6.54 15.37 4.24
C LYS A 39 7.35 16.48 4.94
N ARG A 40 6.80 17.08 5.99
CA ARG A 40 7.48 18.14 6.75
C ARG A 40 8.72 17.60 7.45
N LEU A 41 8.59 16.49 8.19
CA LEU A 41 9.71 15.87 8.89
C LEU A 41 10.89 15.57 7.97
N VAL A 42 10.64 15.00 6.79
CA VAL A 42 11.71 14.75 5.80
C VAL A 42 12.36 16.02 5.32
N ASN A 43 11.56 17.04 4.94
CA ASN A 43 12.12 18.29 4.42
C ASN A 43 12.90 19.06 5.49
N ASP A 44 12.40 19.11 6.73
CA ASP A 44 13.08 19.73 7.87
C ASP A 44 14.43 19.03 8.15
N ALA A 45 14.48 17.68 8.10
CA ALA A 45 15.70 16.91 8.28
C ALA A 45 16.71 17.14 7.15
N VAL A 46 16.26 17.22 5.90
CA VAL A 46 17.13 17.52 4.74
C VAL A 46 17.71 18.94 4.83
N GLU A 47 16.89 19.92 5.23
CA GLU A 47 17.36 21.30 5.48
C GLU A 47 18.43 21.33 6.59
N GLN A 48 18.21 20.56 7.67
CA GLN A 48 19.16 20.46 8.77
C GLN A 48 20.48 19.81 8.34
N ALA A 49 20.44 18.73 7.54
CA ALA A 49 21.62 18.01 7.08
C ALA A 49 22.46 18.79 6.05
N ALA A 50 21.79 19.48 5.11
CA ALA A 50 22.44 20.16 3.98
C ALA A 50 22.61 21.69 4.16
N GLY A 51 21.99 22.29 5.23
CA GLY A 51 22.00 23.72 5.53
C GLY A 51 20.89 24.50 4.82
N ASP A 52 20.76 25.80 5.18
CA ASP A 52 19.65 26.71 4.82
C ASP A 52 19.43 26.91 3.30
N THR A 53 20.28 26.36 2.44
CA THR A 53 20.18 26.47 0.97
C THR A 53 19.59 25.23 0.31
N ALA A 54 19.25 24.18 1.11
CA ALA A 54 18.67 22.96 0.56
C ALA A 54 17.28 23.23 -0.02
N GLU A 55 17.04 22.72 -1.23
CA GLU A 55 15.69 22.69 -1.80
C GLU A 55 14.87 21.60 -1.10
N SER A 56 13.55 21.78 -1.03
CA SER A 56 12.63 20.80 -0.52
C SER A 56 12.75 19.48 -1.28
N LEU A 57 13.10 18.39 -0.59
CA LEU A 57 13.26 17.08 -1.21
C LEU A 57 11.93 16.47 -1.62
N LEU A 58 10.91 16.61 -0.77
CA LEU A 58 9.58 16.03 -1.01
C LEU A 58 8.55 17.11 -1.34
N ASP A 59 8.02 17.08 -2.54
CA ASP A 59 6.84 17.87 -2.93
C ASP A 59 5.55 17.23 -2.40
N ARG A 60 5.53 15.91 -2.30
CA ARG A 60 4.34 15.13 -1.99
C ARG A 60 4.66 13.83 -1.26
N VAL A 61 3.67 13.40 -0.48
CA VAL A 61 3.58 12.06 0.12
C VAL A 61 2.15 11.55 -0.13
N ALA A 62 2.01 10.29 -0.51
CA ALA A 62 0.71 9.64 -0.70
C ALA A 62 0.57 8.44 0.21
N HIS A 63 -0.62 8.21 0.74
CA HIS A 63 -0.95 6.98 1.49
C HIS A 63 -1.72 5.98 0.61
N THR A 64 -1.63 4.70 0.92
CA THR A 64 -2.18 3.60 0.11
C THR A 64 -3.64 3.24 0.42
N GLY A 65 -4.36 4.11 1.12
CA GLY A 65 -5.78 3.94 1.44
C GLY A 65 -6.15 4.65 2.73
N THR A 66 -7.16 5.48 2.65
CA THR A 66 -7.62 6.31 3.77
C THR A 66 -8.10 5.46 4.93
N LEU A 67 -7.62 5.76 6.13
CA LEU A 67 -8.16 5.33 7.41
C LEU A 67 -8.94 6.49 8.04
N ASP A 68 -10.07 6.18 8.66
CA ASP A 68 -10.80 7.17 9.47
C ASP A 68 -9.92 7.66 10.63
N PRO A 69 -10.13 8.86 11.20
CA PRO A 69 -9.26 9.40 12.26
C PRO A 69 -9.04 8.46 13.45
N LYS A 70 -10.08 7.76 13.89
CA LYS A 70 -10.00 6.83 15.04
C LYS A 70 -9.36 5.47 14.69
N VAL A 71 -9.29 5.11 13.42
CA VAL A 71 -8.75 3.83 12.95
C VAL A 71 -7.22 3.88 12.98
N THR A 72 -6.60 2.80 13.43
CA THR A 72 -5.15 2.66 13.59
C THR A 72 -4.55 1.64 12.62
N GLY A 73 -3.23 1.49 12.65
CA GLY A 73 -2.50 0.41 11.99
C GLY A 73 -1.92 0.76 10.63
N SER A 74 -1.61 -0.25 9.83
CA SER A 74 -0.83 -0.19 8.60
C SER A 74 -1.32 0.89 7.64
N LEU A 75 -0.50 1.91 7.42
CA LEU A 75 -0.70 2.99 6.46
C LEU A 75 0.57 3.16 5.61
N PRO A 76 0.84 2.25 4.65
CA PRO A 76 1.98 2.42 3.77
C PRO A 76 1.92 3.79 3.11
N SER A 77 2.99 4.56 3.30
CA SER A 77 3.13 5.94 2.86
C SER A 77 4.25 6.02 1.84
N LEU A 78 3.91 6.53 0.66
CA LEU A 78 4.79 6.62 -0.50
C LEU A 78 5.41 8.00 -0.53
N LEU A 79 6.74 8.07 -0.49
CA LEU A 79 7.51 9.31 -0.41
C LEU A 79 7.90 9.80 -1.82
N GLY A 80 7.79 11.09 -2.07
CA GLY A 80 8.25 11.73 -3.29
C GLY A 80 7.72 11.06 -4.57
N ASP A 81 8.61 10.62 -5.41
CA ASP A 81 8.27 9.97 -6.69
C ASP A 81 7.60 8.60 -6.53
N ALA A 82 7.76 7.93 -5.37
CA ALA A 82 7.03 6.69 -5.09
C ALA A 82 5.50 6.89 -5.07
N THR A 83 5.01 8.13 -4.96
CA THR A 83 3.56 8.43 -5.09
C THR A 83 2.96 7.97 -6.41
N ARG A 84 3.78 7.77 -7.45
CA ARG A 84 3.36 7.20 -8.74
C ARG A 84 2.90 5.74 -8.62
N LEU A 85 3.29 5.05 -7.51
CA LEU A 85 2.91 3.66 -7.22
C LEU A 85 1.55 3.52 -6.51
N ALA A 86 0.88 4.61 -6.17
CA ALA A 86 -0.38 4.56 -5.42
C ALA A 86 -1.46 3.67 -6.09
N GLN A 87 -1.44 3.54 -7.42
CA GLN A 87 -2.36 2.67 -8.17
C GLN A 87 -2.20 1.17 -7.86
N VAL A 88 -1.01 0.70 -7.50
CA VAL A 88 -0.73 -0.69 -7.12
C VAL A 88 -1.60 -1.09 -5.93
N PHE A 89 -1.79 -0.18 -4.99
CA PHE A 89 -2.56 -0.41 -3.76
C PHE A 89 -4.06 -0.20 -3.92
N ALA A 90 -4.51 0.42 -5.02
CA ALA A 90 -5.92 0.75 -5.22
C ALA A 90 -6.81 -0.50 -5.27
N LYS A 91 -6.25 -1.63 -5.70
CA LYS A 91 -6.94 -2.93 -5.81
C LYS A 91 -6.44 -3.96 -4.81
N SER A 92 -5.38 -3.68 -4.03
CA SER A 92 -4.81 -4.65 -3.07
C SER A 92 -5.82 -4.97 -1.97
N ASP A 93 -5.81 -6.22 -1.53
CA ASP A 93 -6.55 -6.67 -0.36
C ASP A 93 -6.10 -5.93 0.90
N LYS A 94 -7.00 -5.87 1.87
CA LYS A 94 -6.76 -5.32 3.21
C LYS A 94 -7.19 -6.32 4.26
N GLU A 95 -6.47 -6.33 5.38
CA GLU A 95 -6.88 -7.07 6.56
C GLU A 95 -7.10 -6.11 7.72
N TYR A 96 -8.08 -6.42 8.51
CA TYR A 96 -8.48 -5.61 9.66
C TYR A 96 -8.73 -6.49 10.88
N ILE A 97 -8.36 -5.97 12.05
CA ILE A 97 -8.83 -6.45 13.35
C ILE A 97 -9.90 -5.47 13.81
N ALA A 98 -11.12 -5.99 14.01
CA ALA A 98 -12.30 -5.19 14.34
C ALA A 98 -12.96 -5.66 15.62
N VAL A 99 -13.37 -4.74 16.48
CA VAL A 99 -14.26 -5.02 17.61
C VAL A 99 -15.69 -4.82 17.15
N LEU A 100 -16.46 -5.90 17.08
CA LEU A 100 -17.91 -5.87 16.86
C LEU A 100 -18.61 -5.76 18.22
N GLU A 101 -19.37 -4.70 18.42
CA GLU A 101 -20.15 -4.49 19.64
C GLU A 101 -21.63 -4.74 19.39
N LEU A 102 -22.18 -5.78 20.02
CA LEU A 102 -23.60 -6.14 19.94
C LEU A 102 -24.45 -5.26 20.87
N GLN A 103 -25.62 -4.87 20.39
CA GLN A 103 -26.59 -4.09 21.22
C GLN A 103 -27.43 -4.98 22.15
N GLY A 104 -27.41 -6.32 21.95
CA GLY A 104 -28.03 -7.32 22.78
C GLY A 104 -27.12 -8.52 23.05
N PRO A 105 -27.58 -9.52 23.82
CA PRO A 105 -26.81 -10.73 24.02
C PRO A 105 -26.62 -11.48 22.69
N PRO A 106 -25.45 -12.14 22.47
CA PRO A 106 -25.21 -12.89 21.25
C PRO A 106 -26.22 -14.05 21.14
N PRO A 107 -26.85 -14.24 19.96
CA PRO A 107 -27.74 -15.38 19.73
C PRO A 107 -26.94 -16.69 19.60
N SER A 108 -27.63 -17.84 19.67
CA SER A 108 -27.01 -19.15 19.61
C SER A 108 -26.36 -19.49 18.25
N ASP A 109 -26.82 -18.85 17.19
CA ASP A 109 -26.37 -19.00 15.81
C ASP A 109 -25.33 -17.95 15.39
N PHE A 110 -24.71 -17.27 16.35
CA PHE A 110 -23.76 -16.17 16.11
C PHE A 110 -22.66 -16.52 15.12
N GLU A 111 -21.94 -17.64 15.35
CA GLU A 111 -20.82 -18.05 14.49
C GLU A 111 -21.29 -18.51 13.10
N THR A 112 -22.43 -19.19 13.02
CA THR A 112 -23.02 -19.59 11.74
C THR A 112 -23.42 -18.36 10.91
N THR A 113 -24.04 -17.38 11.55
CA THR A 113 -24.42 -16.13 10.89
C THR A 113 -23.18 -15.32 10.45
N LEU A 114 -22.08 -15.31 11.23
CA LEU A 114 -20.83 -14.69 10.83
C LEU A 114 -20.27 -15.31 9.54
N ALA A 115 -20.26 -16.63 9.44
CA ALA A 115 -19.75 -17.35 8.28
C ALA A 115 -20.51 -17.01 6.98
N GLU A 116 -21.79 -16.62 7.06
CA GLU A 116 -22.57 -16.19 5.89
C GLU A 116 -22.08 -14.87 5.28
N PHE A 117 -21.23 -14.12 5.98
CA PHE A 117 -20.65 -12.86 5.47
C PHE A 117 -19.34 -13.06 4.69
N GLU A 118 -18.82 -14.26 4.59
CA GLU A 118 -17.76 -14.57 3.63
C GLU A 118 -18.32 -14.62 2.20
N GLY A 119 -17.54 -14.11 1.25
CA GLY A 119 -17.96 -14.03 -0.15
C GLY A 119 -18.38 -12.62 -0.58
N ASP A 120 -19.21 -12.56 -1.60
CA ASP A 120 -19.60 -11.29 -2.25
C ASP A 120 -20.76 -10.63 -1.51
N LEU A 121 -20.54 -9.40 -1.04
CA LEU A 121 -21.51 -8.60 -0.31
C LEU A 121 -21.87 -7.33 -1.07
N TYR A 122 -23.13 -6.92 -0.99
CA TYR A 122 -23.60 -5.64 -1.50
C TYR A 122 -23.44 -4.56 -0.44
N GLN A 123 -22.55 -3.60 -0.70
CA GLN A 123 -22.35 -2.46 0.19
C GLN A 123 -22.67 -1.13 -0.50
N LYS A 124 -23.32 -0.24 0.24
CA LYS A 124 -23.49 1.16 -0.14
C LYS A 124 -22.63 2.02 0.76
N PRO A 125 -21.70 2.84 0.21
CA PRO A 125 -20.84 3.70 1.01
C PRO A 125 -21.62 4.54 2.03
N PRO A 126 -21.07 4.78 3.24
CA PRO A 126 -21.67 5.65 4.24
C PRO A 126 -21.91 7.08 3.70
N LEU A 127 -22.81 7.84 4.34
CA LEU A 127 -23.11 9.23 3.95
C LEU A 127 -21.88 10.16 4.01
N LYS A 128 -20.98 9.92 4.99
CA LYS A 128 -19.73 10.68 5.18
C LYS A 128 -18.53 10.04 4.46
N SER A 129 -18.71 9.52 3.25
CA SER A 129 -17.66 8.94 2.43
C SER A 129 -17.28 9.89 1.30
N ALA A 130 -15.99 9.97 0.95
CA ALA A 130 -15.48 10.79 -0.16
C ALA A 130 -15.85 10.24 -1.55
N VAL A 131 -16.42 9.01 -1.64
CA VAL A 131 -16.74 8.38 -2.91
C VAL A 131 -18.24 8.48 -3.23
N ARG A 132 -18.58 8.44 -4.54
CA ARG A 132 -19.97 8.45 -4.99
C ARG A 132 -20.75 7.28 -4.38
N ARG A 133 -21.91 7.58 -3.79
CA ARG A 133 -22.74 6.65 -3.05
C ARG A 133 -23.56 5.77 -4.00
N GLN A 134 -22.92 4.73 -4.54
CA GLN A 134 -23.54 3.70 -5.38
C GLN A 134 -23.47 2.34 -4.68
N LEU A 135 -24.42 1.46 -4.97
CA LEU A 135 -24.33 0.06 -4.56
C LEU A 135 -23.16 -0.59 -5.28
N ARG A 136 -22.31 -1.29 -4.54
CA ARG A 136 -21.12 -1.98 -5.06
C ARG A 136 -21.04 -3.36 -4.44
N THR A 137 -20.59 -4.32 -5.22
CA THR A 137 -20.17 -5.61 -4.69
C THR A 137 -18.81 -5.46 -4.07
N ARG A 138 -18.59 -6.08 -2.92
CA ARG A 138 -17.30 -6.20 -2.22
C ARG A 138 -17.15 -7.60 -1.69
N ARG A 139 -15.96 -8.14 -1.82
CA ARG A 139 -15.67 -9.51 -1.37
C ARG A 139 -15.01 -9.49 0.00
N ILE A 140 -15.54 -10.30 0.89
CA ILE A 140 -14.87 -10.72 2.13
C ILE A 140 -14.21 -12.06 1.81
N HIS A 141 -12.88 -12.10 1.88
CA HIS A 141 -12.10 -13.30 1.58
C HIS A 141 -12.09 -14.27 2.75
N ASP A 142 -12.05 -13.70 3.98
CA ASP A 142 -12.00 -14.42 5.23
C ASP A 142 -12.58 -13.58 6.37
N LEU A 143 -13.34 -14.22 7.26
CA LEU A 143 -13.95 -13.59 8.43
C LEU A 143 -13.85 -14.52 9.63
N GLU A 144 -12.85 -14.32 10.45
CA GLU A 144 -12.56 -15.17 11.60
C GLU A 144 -12.97 -14.50 12.92
N LEU A 145 -13.64 -15.27 13.78
CA LEU A 145 -13.85 -14.90 15.18
C LEU A 145 -12.60 -15.26 15.99
N LEU A 146 -11.84 -14.27 16.44
CA LEU A 146 -10.65 -14.48 17.26
C LEU A 146 -10.99 -14.69 18.73
N GLU A 147 -11.89 -13.86 19.26
CA GLU A 147 -12.29 -13.87 20.67
C GLU A 147 -13.70 -13.30 20.84
N ARG A 148 -14.41 -13.75 21.87
CA ARG A 148 -15.69 -13.18 22.27
C ARG A 148 -15.77 -13.05 23.77
N ASP A 149 -16.10 -11.84 24.24
CA ASP A 149 -16.41 -11.54 25.64
C ASP A 149 -17.73 -10.79 25.75
N GLY A 150 -18.73 -11.45 26.35
CA GLY A 150 -20.07 -10.91 26.51
C GLY A 150 -20.69 -10.45 25.18
N ARG A 151 -20.81 -9.15 24.98
CA ARG A 151 -21.36 -8.53 23.77
C ARG A 151 -20.31 -8.02 22.79
N GLN A 152 -19.06 -8.23 23.07
CA GLN A 152 -17.95 -7.87 22.19
C GLN A 152 -17.40 -9.10 21.50
N ALA A 153 -17.10 -8.97 20.21
CA ALA A 153 -16.41 -9.98 19.42
C ALA A 153 -15.25 -9.35 18.68
N LEU A 154 -14.08 -9.96 18.79
CA LEU A 154 -12.88 -9.57 18.06
C LEU A 154 -12.83 -10.38 16.76
N LEU A 155 -12.83 -9.68 15.64
CA LEU A 155 -12.89 -10.28 14.31
C LEU A 155 -11.62 -9.95 13.53
N ARG A 156 -11.05 -10.96 12.83
CA ARG A 156 -10.10 -10.74 11.75
C ARG A 156 -10.85 -10.80 10.44
N ILE A 157 -10.65 -9.79 9.58
CA ILE A 157 -11.42 -9.62 8.35
C ILE A 157 -10.46 -9.32 7.21
N ARG A 158 -10.28 -10.26 6.29
CA ARG A 158 -9.57 -10.05 5.03
C ARG A 158 -10.57 -9.76 3.91
N CYS A 159 -10.38 -8.67 3.20
CA CYS A 159 -11.36 -8.20 2.23
C CYS A 159 -10.76 -7.41 1.07
N GLU A 160 -11.55 -7.32 0.00
CA GLU A 160 -11.28 -6.49 -1.18
C GLU A 160 -11.15 -5.00 -0.82
N ALA A 161 -10.33 -4.30 -1.57
CA ALA A 161 -10.18 -2.84 -1.49
C ALA A 161 -11.51 -2.11 -1.55
N GLY A 162 -11.67 -1.09 -0.69
CA GLY A 162 -12.87 -0.27 -0.64
C GLY A 162 -14.06 -0.90 0.08
N THR A 163 -13.85 -2.01 0.81
CA THR A 163 -14.81 -2.57 1.75
C THR A 163 -14.96 -1.67 2.97
N TYR A 164 -16.20 -1.42 3.40
CA TYR A 164 -16.51 -0.61 4.59
C TYR A 164 -16.77 -1.52 5.78
N ILE A 165 -15.78 -1.71 6.64
CA ILE A 165 -15.87 -2.57 7.84
C ILE A 165 -16.98 -2.06 8.79
N ARG A 166 -17.13 -0.74 8.93
CA ARG A 166 -18.23 -0.13 9.70
C ARG A 166 -19.62 -0.56 9.19
N LYS A 167 -19.77 -0.68 7.87
CA LYS A 167 -21.01 -1.16 7.25
C LYS A 167 -21.19 -2.65 7.46
N LEU A 168 -20.10 -3.43 7.34
CA LEU A 168 -20.11 -4.87 7.61
C LEU A 168 -20.57 -5.16 9.04
N CYS A 169 -19.99 -4.51 10.04
CA CYS A 169 -20.40 -4.67 11.46
C CYS A 169 -21.89 -4.35 11.67
N HIS A 170 -22.39 -3.30 11.02
CA HIS A 170 -23.80 -2.96 11.09
C HIS A 170 -24.67 -4.05 10.45
N ASP A 171 -24.29 -4.58 9.29
CA ASP A 171 -25.07 -5.60 8.58
C ASP A 171 -25.07 -6.94 9.34
N ILE A 172 -23.94 -7.34 9.91
CA ILE A 172 -23.83 -8.49 10.82
C ILE A 172 -24.82 -8.32 11.98
N GLY A 173 -24.87 -7.13 12.60
CA GLY A 173 -25.80 -6.87 13.68
C GLY A 173 -27.28 -6.98 13.29
N LEU A 174 -27.62 -6.59 12.06
CA LEU A 174 -28.99 -6.76 11.53
C LEU A 174 -29.32 -8.24 11.30
N ALA A 175 -28.41 -9.01 10.72
CA ALA A 175 -28.58 -10.44 10.48
C ALA A 175 -28.74 -11.22 11.79
N LEU A 176 -27.97 -10.87 12.81
CA LEU A 176 -28.07 -11.45 14.17
C LEU A 176 -29.36 -11.03 14.92
N GLY A 177 -30.11 -10.05 14.40
CA GLY A 177 -31.33 -9.53 15.06
C GLY A 177 -31.06 -8.76 16.35
N THR A 178 -29.82 -8.59 16.78
CA THR A 178 -29.45 -7.84 17.99
C THR A 178 -29.14 -6.38 17.71
N GLY A 179 -28.78 -6.04 16.46
CA GLY A 179 -28.06 -4.82 16.13
C GLY A 179 -26.62 -4.87 16.61
N ALA A 180 -25.71 -4.23 15.85
CA ALA A 180 -24.32 -4.08 16.24
C ALA A 180 -23.71 -2.83 15.63
N HIS A 181 -22.53 -2.46 16.14
CA HIS A 181 -21.70 -1.43 15.55
C HIS A 181 -20.21 -1.78 15.70
N MET A 182 -19.38 -1.10 14.93
CA MET A 182 -17.94 -1.19 15.02
C MET A 182 -17.47 -0.36 16.23
N GLY A 183 -16.86 -0.98 17.21
CA GLY A 183 -16.18 -0.33 18.33
C GLY A 183 -14.85 0.23 17.87
N ASP A 184 -13.82 -0.60 17.91
CA ASP A 184 -12.49 -0.24 17.43
C ASP A 184 -12.14 -0.96 16.12
N LEU A 185 -11.19 -0.36 15.38
CA LEU A 185 -10.70 -0.91 14.13
C LEU A 185 -9.20 -0.62 13.99
N ARG A 186 -8.43 -1.68 13.69
CA ARG A 186 -7.02 -1.59 13.29
C ARG A 186 -6.85 -2.25 11.93
N ARG A 187 -6.16 -1.61 11.00
CA ARG A 187 -5.75 -2.27 9.76
C ARG A 187 -4.41 -2.99 9.99
N SER A 188 -4.42 -4.31 9.91
CA SER A 188 -3.23 -5.16 10.07
C SER A 188 -2.46 -5.35 8.76
N MET A 189 -3.14 -5.23 7.59
CA MET A 189 -2.46 -5.45 6.30
C MET A 189 -3.00 -4.54 5.19
N THR A 190 -2.11 -4.12 4.29
CA THR A 190 -2.41 -3.43 3.03
C THR A 190 -1.54 -4.00 1.92
N GLY A 191 -2.10 -4.87 1.07
CA GLY A 191 -1.33 -5.59 0.06
C GLY A 191 -0.27 -6.48 0.71
N GLN A 192 1.00 -6.25 0.36
CA GLN A 192 2.14 -6.98 0.93
C GLN A 192 2.68 -6.40 2.25
N PHE A 193 2.17 -5.27 2.71
CA PHE A 193 2.59 -4.65 3.96
C PHE A 193 1.66 -5.09 5.10
N ASP A 194 2.17 -5.86 6.02
CA ASP A 194 1.50 -6.31 7.24
C ASP A 194 1.97 -5.51 8.48
N ASP A 195 1.50 -5.91 9.66
CA ASP A 195 1.83 -5.24 10.91
C ASP A 195 3.08 -5.79 11.62
N SER A 196 3.85 -6.66 10.96
CA SER A 196 5.12 -7.19 11.50
C SER A 196 6.27 -6.17 11.46
N ALA A 197 6.19 -5.17 10.57
CA ALA A 197 7.21 -4.15 10.36
C ALA A 197 6.58 -2.74 10.26
N LEU A 198 5.75 -2.39 11.25
CA LEU A 198 5.18 -1.06 11.36
C LEU A 198 6.17 -0.09 12.00
N VAL A 199 6.16 1.14 11.49
CA VAL A 199 6.98 2.25 11.97
C VAL A 199 6.07 3.30 12.61
N THR A 200 6.32 3.69 13.84
CA THR A 200 5.62 4.80 14.48
C THR A 200 6.11 6.16 13.95
N MET A 201 5.32 7.22 14.18
CA MET A 201 5.74 8.58 13.82
C MET A 201 6.98 9.03 14.60
N GLU A 202 7.11 8.57 15.83
CA GLU A 202 8.23 8.83 16.71
C GLU A 202 9.50 8.16 16.17
N GLU A 203 9.47 6.86 15.89
CA GLU A 203 10.60 6.13 15.30
C GLU A 203 11.06 6.73 13.97
N PHE A 204 10.10 7.15 13.13
CA PHE A 204 10.43 7.83 11.87
C PHE A 204 11.11 9.19 12.11
N ALA A 205 10.62 9.98 13.06
CA ALA A 205 11.21 11.27 13.39
C ALA A 205 12.61 11.12 14.02
N ASP A 206 12.79 10.16 14.94
CA ASP A 206 14.08 9.88 15.58
C ASP A 206 15.12 9.41 14.54
N ALA A 207 14.72 8.52 13.61
CA ALA A 207 15.61 8.06 12.54
C ALA A 207 16.09 9.21 11.63
N LEU A 208 15.20 10.14 11.31
CA LEU A 208 15.57 11.35 10.56
C LEU A 208 16.51 12.26 11.36
N ALA A 209 16.28 12.43 12.67
CA ALA A 209 17.13 13.25 13.51
C ALA A 209 18.55 12.67 13.62
N PHE A 210 18.72 11.37 13.85
CA PHE A 210 20.03 10.70 13.87
C PHE A 210 20.77 10.85 12.56
N TRP A 211 20.07 10.73 11.44
CA TRP A 211 20.71 10.97 10.14
C TRP A 211 21.10 12.44 9.94
N ALA A 212 20.23 13.38 10.27
CA ALA A 212 20.47 14.80 10.01
C ALA A 212 21.53 15.41 10.95
N GLU A 213 21.61 14.95 12.20
CA GLU A 213 22.52 15.49 13.23
C GLU A 213 23.87 14.77 13.26
N ASP A 214 23.85 13.45 13.17
CA ASP A 214 25.02 12.60 13.39
C ASP A 214 25.52 11.89 12.12
N GLY A 215 24.76 11.93 11.02
CA GLY A 215 25.05 11.21 9.79
C GLY A 215 24.83 9.69 9.90
N GLU A 216 24.08 9.24 10.92
CA GLU A 216 23.77 7.82 11.13
C GLU A 216 22.65 7.36 10.19
N GLU A 217 23.01 6.70 9.08
CA GLU A 217 22.04 6.25 8.06
C GLU A 217 21.29 4.98 8.44
N GLN A 218 21.80 4.18 9.38
CA GLN A 218 21.23 2.85 9.69
C GLN A 218 19.77 2.95 10.05
N TRP A 219 19.39 3.87 10.93
CA TRP A 219 18.04 4.00 11.44
C TRP A 219 17.02 4.38 10.36
N ILE A 220 17.40 5.30 9.46
CA ILE A 220 16.51 5.68 8.37
C ILE A 220 16.31 4.53 7.37
N ARG A 221 17.32 3.68 7.17
CA ARG A 221 17.24 2.49 6.31
C ARG A 221 16.42 1.35 6.93
N GLU A 222 16.20 1.36 8.25
CA GLU A 222 15.31 0.43 8.94
C GLU A 222 13.84 0.86 8.85
N VAL A 223 13.55 2.17 8.81
CA VAL A 223 12.18 2.70 8.81
C VAL A 223 11.66 3.06 7.41
N VAL A 224 12.54 3.22 6.42
CA VAL A 224 12.17 3.50 5.02
C VAL A 224 12.75 2.41 4.13
N SER A 225 11.87 1.71 3.42
CA SER A 225 12.25 0.75 2.40
C SER A 225 12.28 1.41 1.00
N PRO A 226 13.09 0.91 0.07
CA PRO A 226 13.00 1.32 -1.33
C PRO A 226 11.58 1.10 -1.89
N ALA A 227 11.13 2.00 -2.76
CA ALA A 227 9.78 1.95 -3.32
C ALA A 227 9.51 0.68 -4.13
N GLU A 228 10.55 -0.02 -4.58
CA GLU A 228 10.50 -1.33 -5.23
C GLU A 228 9.80 -2.39 -4.37
N GLU A 229 9.86 -2.27 -3.04
CA GLU A 229 9.12 -3.14 -2.12
C GLU A 229 7.60 -3.06 -2.36
N ALA A 230 7.10 -1.90 -2.79
CA ALA A 230 5.70 -1.72 -3.15
C ALA A 230 5.28 -2.48 -4.42
N LEU A 231 6.23 -2.99 -5.19
CA LEU A 231 6.01 -3.71 -6.45
C LEU A 231 6.13 -5.23 -6.32
N ARG A 232 6.43 -5.76 -5.12
CA ARG A 232 6.68 -7.20 -4.91
C ARG A 232 5.46 -8.09 -5.21
N SER A 233 4.26 -7.53 -5.22
CA SER A 233 3.04 -8.26 -5.55
C SER A 233 2.78 -8.39 -7.06
N LEU A 234 3.56 -7.70 -7.90
CA LEU A 234 3.36 -7.67 -9.34
C LEU A 234 4.31 -8.63 -10.05
N PRO A 235 3.89 -9.20 -11.18
CA PRO A 235 4.81 -9.86 -12.10
C PRO A 235 5.86 -8.87 -12.61
N ARG A 236 7.06 -9.37 -12.91
CA ARG A 236 8.22 -8.56 -13.24
C ARG A 236 8.72 -8.84 -14.65
N LEU A 237 9.15 -7.79 -15.34
CA LEU A 237 9.97 -7.91 -16.54
C LEU A 237 11.32 -7.24 -16.28
N ILE A 238 12.40 -7.92 -16.63
CA ILE A 238 13.75 -7.36 -16.61
C ILE A 238 14.05 -6.81 -17.99
N VAL A 239 14.37 -5.52 -18.05
CA VAL A 239 14.65 -4.82 -19.32
C VAL A 239 16.10 -4.40 -19.42
N ALA A 240 16.64 -4.39 -20.63
CA ALA A 240 18.00 -3.95 -20.91
C ALA A 240 18.17 -2.47 -20.49
N PRO A 241 19.38 -2.07 -19.98
CA PRO A 241 19.63 -0.67 -19.62
C PRO A 241 19.46 0.33 -20.78
N SER A 242 19.63 -0.12 -22.03
CA SER A 242 19.36 0.69 -23.22
C SER A 242 17.84 0.92 -23.40
N ALA A 243 17.05 -0.13 -23.25
CA ALA A 243 15.58 -0.04 -23.31
C ALA A 243 15.04 0.81 -22.13
N ALA A 244 15.59 0.66 -20.93
CA ALA A 244 15.20 1.46 -19.76
C ALA A 244 15.37 2.98 -19.99
N ARG A 245 16.38 3.41 -20.76
CA ARG A 245 16.58 4.84 -21.11
C ARG A 245 15.51 5.34 -22.08
N GLU A 246 15.12 4.53 -23.05
CA GLU A 246 14.02 4.86 -23.99
C GLU A 246 12.68 4.89 -23.27
N ILE A 247 12.44 3.96 -22.34
CA ILE A 247 11.25 3.94 -21.47
C ILE A 247 11.20 5.20 -20.60
N ALA A 248 12.33 5.66 -20.07
CA ALA A 248 12.44 6.90 -19.32
C ALA A 248 11.99 8.14 -20.12
N GLU A 249 12.11 8.10 -21.44
CA GLU A 249 11.64 9.13 -22.38
C GLU A 249 10.20 8.90 -22.87
N GLY A 250 9.54 7.83 -22.39
CA GLY A 250 8.13 7.53 -22.67
C GLY A 250 7.90 6.49 -23.76
N ALA A 251 8.93 5.77 -24.23
CA ALA A 251 8.76 4.67 -25.17
C ALA A 251 8.10 3.46 -24.47
N PRO A 252 7.19 2.73 -25.13
CA PRO A 252 6.68 1.46 -24.58
C PRO A 252 7.78 0.42 -24.48
N VAL A 253 7.54 -0.65 -23.71
CA VAL A 253 8.49 -1.77 -23.63
C VAL A 253 8.33 -2.64 -24.85
N TYR A 254 9.38 -2.74 -25.65
CA TYR A 254 9.44 -3.62 -26.82
C TYR A 254 10.11 -4.94 -26.50
N ALA A 255 9.66 -6.03 -27.15
CA ALA A 255 10.18 -7.38 -26.95
C ALA A 255 11.72 -7.48 -27.03
N PRO A 256 12.43 -6.86 -28.00
CA PRO A 256 13.90 -6.90 -28.05
C PRO A 256 14.61 -6.24 -26.85
N GLY A 257 13.88 -5.44 -26.06
CA GLY A 257 14.39 -4.78 -24.85
C GLY A 257 14.16 -5.60 -23.58
N VAL A 258 13.38 -6.69 -23.63
CA VAL A 258 13.16 -7.59 -22.49
C VAL A 258 14.31 -8.60 -22.41
N ILE A 259 14.86 -8.79 -21.22
CA ILE A 259 15.94 -9.76 -20.93
C ILE A 259 15.36 -11.02 -20.29
N ASP A 260 14.38 -10.84 -19.37
CA ASP A 260 13.79 -11.91 -18.58
C ASP A 260 12.38 -11.56 -18.11
N SER A 261 11.60 -12.57 -17.76
CA SER A 261 10.27 -12.44 -17.19
C SER A 261 10.12 -13.30 -15.95
N GLU A 262 9.61 -12.72 -14.86
CA GLU A 262 9.39 -13.41 -13.60
C GLU A 262 7.91 -13.38 -13.22
N SER A 263 7.36 -14.51 -12.77
CA SER A 263 6.00 -14.60 -12.22
C SER A 263 5.85 -13.72 -10.99
N ALA A 264 4.61 -13.41 -10.60
CA ALA A 264 4.35 -12.64 -9.39
C ALA A 264 4.92 -13.37 -8.15
N PRO A 265 5.81 -12.73 -7.35
CA PRO A 265 6.52 -13.43 -6.28
C PRO A 265 5.64 -13.94 -5.14
N LEU A 266 4.44 -13.36 -4.95
CA LEU A 266 3.56 -13.70 -3.82
C LEU A 266 2.66 -14.90 -4.07
N ASP A 267 2.19 -15.10 -5.29
CA ASP A 267 1.25 -16.17 -5.62
C ASP A 267 1.71 -17.09 -6.76
N GLY A 268 2.87 -16.77 -7.38
CA GLY A 268 3.46 -17.55 -8.46
C GLY A 268 2.63 -17.51 -9.76
N SER A 269 1.66 -16.59 -9.87
CA SER A 269 0.83 -16.49 -11.06
C SER A 269 1.65 -16.01 -12.28
N GLU A 270 1.51 -16.71 -13.39
CA GLU A 270 2.05 -16.27 -14.67
C GLU A 270 1.30 -15.03 -15.13
N PRO A 271 2.01 -14.00 -15.63
CA PRO A 271 1.37 -12.80 -16.11
C PRO A 271 0.52 -13.09 -17.36
N THR A 272 -0.67 -12.52 -17.39
CA THR A 272 -1.59 -12.63 -18.53
C THR A 272 -1.82 -11.26 -19.17
N GLN A 273 -2.23 -11.27 -20.43
CA GLN A 273 -2.54 -10.03 -21.15
C GLN A 273 -3.61 -9.21 -20.41
N GLY A 274 -3.30 -7.94 -20.15
CA GLY A 274 -4.14 -7.04 -19.36
C GLY A 274 -3.68 -6.85 -17.91
N ASP A 275 -2.72 -7.66 -17.44
CA ASP A 275 -2.18 -7.52 -16.10
C ASP A 275 -1.23 -6.32 -15.98
N LEU A 276 -1.20 -5.73 -14.77
CA LEU A 276 -0.25 -4.69 -14.41
C LEU A 276 1.12 -5.32 -14.16
N ILE A 277 2.12 -4.87 -14.91
CA ILE A 277 3.51 -5.37 -14.85
C ILE A 277 4.43 -4.29 -14.31
N ALA A 278 5.41 -4.70 -13.51
CA ALA A 278 6.51 -3.86 -13.08
C ALA A 278 7.79 -4.21 -13.87
N CYS A 279 8.40 -3.20 -14.50
CA CYS A 279 9.63 -3.40 -15.27
C CYS A 279 10.83 -2.91 -14.45
N PHE A 280 11.90 -3.71 -14.45
CA PHE A 280 13.13 -3.45 -13.69
C PHE A 280 14.35 -3.55 -14.59
N THR A 281 15.42 -2.87 -14.22
CA THR A 281 16.76 -3.14 -14.73
C THR A 281 17.38 -4.35 -14.02
N PRO A 282 18.43 -4.99 -14.58
CA PRO A 282 19.10 -6.14 -13.95
C PRO A 282 19.69 -5.86 -12.55
N ASN A 283 19.93 -4.60 -12.20
CA ASN A 283 20.41 -4.19 -10.88
C ASN A 283 19.27 -3.97 -9.86
N GLY A 284 18.01 -4.27 -10.24
CA GLY A 284 16.85 -4.20 -9.35
C GLY A 284 16.15 -2.85 -9.27
N SER A 285 16.58 -1.83 -10.04
CA SER A 285 15.90 -0.53 -10.04
C SER A 285 14.64 -0.57 -10.88
N ALA A 286 13.53 -0.07 -10.32
CA ALA A 286 12.24 0.02 -11.02
C ALA A 286 12.30 1.08 -12.14
N VAL A 287 11.81 0.72 -13.32
CA VAL A 287 11.81 1.58 -14.52
C VAL A 287 10.42 2.12 -14.83
N CYS A 288 9.42 1.25 -14.88
CA CYS A 288 8.04 1.64 -15.18
C CYS A 288 7.02 0.64 -14.65
N LEU A 289 5.78 1.09 -14.60
CA LEU A 289 4.57 0.27 -14.55
C LEU A 289 3.85 0.36 -15.89
N GLY A 290 3.23 -0.73 -16.30
CA GLY A 290 2.41 -0.74 -17.49
C GLY A 290 1.56 -2.00 -17.62
N THR A 291 0.71 -2.04 -18.63
CA THR A 291 -0.18 -3.17 -18.91
C THR A 291 0.49 -4.11 -19.90
N LEU A 292 0.50 -5.42 -19.60
CA LEU A 292 0.99 -6.45 -20.52
C LEU A 292 0.06 -6.56 -21.73
N VAL A 293 0.59 -6.34 -22.92
CA VAL A 293 -0.18 -6.37 -24.18
C VAL A 293 0.38 -7.33 -25.22
N GLY A 294 1.61 -7.81 -25.02
CA GLY A 294 2.30 -8.71 -25.94
C GLY A 294 3.06 -9.81 -25.23
N ASP A 295 3.64 -10.71 -26.00
CA ASP A 295 4.47 -11.80 -25.50
C ASP A 295 5.90 -11.31 -25.21
N PRO A 296 6.40 -11.44 -23.95
CA PRO A 296 7.77 -11.06 -23.60
C PRO A 296 8.85 -11.82 -24.38
N GLU A 297 8.56 -13.03 -24.87
CA GLU A 297 9.49 -13.87 -25.63
C GLU A 297 9.43 -13.63 -27.15
N ALA A 298 8.59 -12.73 -27.62
CA ALA A 298 8.46 -12.43 -29.05
C ALA A 298 9.75 -11.78 -29.60
N GLU A 299 10.05 -12.00 -30.88
CA GLU A 299 11.18 -11.37 -31.57
C GLU A 299 10.97 -9.86 -31.78
N SER A 300 9.73 -9.36 -31.77
CA SER A 300 9.39 -7.96 -32.04
C SER A 300 7.98 -7.62 -31.54
N GLY A 301 7.70 -6.33 -31.42
CA GLY A 301 6.41 -5.80 -31.02
C GLY A 301 6.44 -5.18 -29.64
N THR A 302 5.33 -4.55 -29.26
CA THR A 302 5.13 -3.96 -27.93
C THR A 302 4.73 -5.06 -26.94
N VAL A 303 5.42 -5.15 -25.82
CA VAL A 303 5.13 -6.09 -24.71
C VAL A 303 4.35 -5.42 -23.62
N VAL A 304 4.75 -4.19 -23.22
CA VAL A 304 4.06 -3.45 -22.17
C VAL A 304 3.73 -2.04 -22.66
N GLU A 305 2.46 -1.65 -22.53
CA GLU A 305 2.01 -0.27 -22.67
C GLU A 305 2.23 0.48 -21.36
N LEU A 306 2.91 1.64 -21.45
CA LEU A 306 3.28 2.41 -20.26
C LEU A 306 2.08 3.03 -19.56
N GLU A 307 2.01 2.88 -18.26
CA GLU A 307 1.10 3.63 -17.40
C GLU A 307 1.84 4.68 -16.57
N ARG A 308 3.01 4.34 -16.05
CA ARG A 308 3.84 5.23 -15.23
C ARG A 308 5.32 4.96 -15.45
N VAL A 309 6.06 6.00 -15.72
CA VAL A 309 7.54 6.00 -15.68
C VAL A 309 7.98 6.30 -14.25
N LEU A 310 8.94 5.53 -13.74
CA LEU A 310 9.39 5.57 -12.34
C LEU A 310 10.81 6.11 -12.18
N VAL A 311 11.56 6.26 -13.26
CA VAL A 311 12.93 6.81 -13.31
C VAL A 311 12.95 8.31 -13.51
#